data_e3af2edc450075555e6aac19e17ae51c
#
_entry.id   e3af2edc450075555e6aac19e17ae51c
#
_cell.length_a   1.000
_cell.length_b   1.000
_cell.length_c   1.000
_cell.angle_alpha   90.00
_cell.angle_beta   90.00
_cell.angle_gamma   90.00
#
_symmetry.space_group_name_H-M   'P 1'
#
loop_
_entity.id
_entity.type
_entity.pdbx_description
1 polymer ?
#
loop_
_entity_poly.entity_id
_entity_poly.type
_entity_poly.pdbx_seq_one_letter_code
_entity_poly.pdbx_strand_id
1 'polypeptide(L)'
;MARAALVIRQEGPSQPDVIELLRHGEAFSARLYPPESNHHLPLDALRRPEVRFLVARDAEGKALATGAVVLHGGWAEIKRMWVEEATRGRGIARQILNALMAEAGGAGVEMLRLETGVANHGALALYEKTGFKRREPFADYRPDPLSVFMERPLQRRPSLERGRRLCQ
;
A
#
# COMPACT_ATOMS: atom_id res chain seq x y z
N MET A 1 2.86 26.07 11.75
CA MET A 1 3.49 25.81 10.45
C MET A 1 2.55 24.99 9.60
N ALA A 2 2.19 25.50 8.44
CA ALA A 2 1.39 24.75 7.49
C ALA A 2 2.15 23.47 7.07
N ARG A 3 1.51 22.29 7.18
CA ARG A 3 2.05 21.07 6.60
C ARG A 3 2.21 21.31 5.09
N ALA A 4 3.41 21.10 4.57
CA ALA A 4 3.64 21.19 3.15
C ALA A 4 2.62 20.30 2.43
N ALA A 5 1.97 20.83 1.39
CA ALA A 5 0.93 20.13 0.65
C ALA A 5 1.51 18.86 0.03
N LEU A 6 0.96 17.70 0.42
CA LEU A 6 1.28 16.40 -0.16
C LEU A 6 0.17 16.02 -1.13
N VAL A 7 0.55 15.69 -2.35
CA VAL A 7 -0.38 15.19 -3.37
C VAL A 7 -0.17 13.70 -3.57
N ILE A 8 -1.20 12.91 -3.32
CA ILE A 8 -1.19 11.46 -3.54
C ILE A 8 -2.18 11.14 -4.65
N ARG A 9 -1.69 10.49 -5.71
CA ARG A 9 -2.54 10.09 -6.85
C ARG A 9 -2.01 8.82 -7.51
N GLN A 10 -2.87 8.21 -8.29
CA GLN A 10 -2.47 7.10 -9.15
C GLN A 10 -1.57 7.63 -10.27
N GLU A 11 -0.41 7.00 -10.44
CA GLU A 11 0.58 7.34 -11.46
C GLU A 11 1.18 6.07 -12.07
N GLY A 12 1.77 6.20 -13.25
CA GLY A 12 2.52 5.11 -13.87
C GLY A 12 3.83 4.84 -13.10
N PRO A 13 4.20 3.56 -12.93
CA PRO A 13 5.40 3.20 -12.16
C PRO A 13 6.70 3.34 -12.96
N SER A 14 6.64 3.68 -14.24
CA SER A 14 7.81 3.70 -15.15
C SER A 14 8.50 5.06 -15.25
N GLN A 15 8.05 6.05 -14.51
CA GLN A 15 8.70 7.36 -14.46
C GLN A 15 10.08 7.23 -13.80
N PRO A 16 11.14 7.92 -14.30
CA PRO A 16 12.50 7.77 -13.79
C PRO A 16 12.65 8.01 -12.29
N ASP A 17 11.99 9.04 -11.74
CA ASP A 17 12.01 9.37 -10.33
C ASP A 17 11.26 8.33 -9.47
N VAL A 18 10.20 7.76 -9.99
CA VAL A 18 9.45 6.68 -9.33
C VAL A 18 10.23 5.38 -9.34
N ILE A 19 10.89 5.04 -10.43
CA ILE A 19 11.78 3.87 -10.52
C ILE A 19 12.89 3.98 -9.47
N GLU A 20 13.44 5.16 -9.26
CA GLU A 20 14.45 5.39 -8.23
C GLU A 20 13.93 5.12 -6.82
N LEU A 21 12.71 5.59 -6.50
CA LEU A 21 12.05 5.25 -5.23
C LEU A 21 11.90 3.74 -5.04
N LEU A 22 11.44 3.04 -6.07
CA LEU A 22 11.27 1.59 -6.03
C LEU A 22 12.61 0.87 -5.78
N ARG A 23 13.69 1.35 -6.41
CA ARG A 23 15.05 0.83 -6.17
C ARG A 23 15.52 1.06 -4.74
N HIS A 24 15.23 2.21 -4.15
CA HIS A 24 15.57 2.50 -2.75
C HIS A 24 14.86 1.53 -1.81
N GLY A 25 13.59 1.24 -2.06
CA GLY A 25 12.83 0.25 -1.29
C GLY A 25 13.41 -1.16 -1.41
N GLU A 26 13.79 -1.57 -2.61
CA GLU A 26 14.44 -2.86 -2.86
C GLU A 26 15.79 -2.97 -2.17
N ALA A 27 16.61 -1.91 -2.25
CA ALA A 27 17.92 -1.88 -1.59
C ALA A 27 17.79 -1.95 -0.06
N PHE A 28 16.79 -1.29 0.51
CA PHE A 28 16.50 -1.38 1.94
C PHE A 28 16.15 -2.81 2.36
N SER A 29 15.26 -3.46 1.62
CA SER A 29 14.89 -4.87 1.89
C SER A 29 16.06 -5.82 1.70
N ALA A 30 16.89 -5.61 0.70
CA ALA A 30 18.06 -6.45 0.43
C ALA A 30 19.12 -6.38 1.54
N ARG A 31 19.16 -5.30 2.30
CA ARG A 31 20.05 -5.19 3.49
C ARG A 31 19.53 -5.97 4.69
N LEU A 32 18.23 -6.20 4.76
CA LEU A 32 17.58 -6.84 5.92
C LEU A 32 17.29 -8.31 5.71
N TYR A 33 17.06 -8.74 4.47
CA TYR A 33 16.53 -10.07 4.16
C TYR A 33 17.29 -10.72 3.01
N PRO A 34 17.42 -12.07 3.01
CA PRO A 34 17.92 -12.80 1.85
C PRO A 34 16.93 -12.71 0.68
N PRO A 35 17.38 -12.91 -0.59
CA PRO A 35 16.52 -12.77 -1.77
C PRO A 35 15.26 -13.61 -1.74
N GLU A 36 15.28 -14.80 -1.18
CA GLU A 36 14.14 -15.71 -1.07
C GLU A 36 13.03 -15.20 -0.14
N SER A 37 13.35 -14.27 0.76
CA SER A 37 12.39 -13.61 1.66
C SER A 37 11.96 -12.23 1.17
N ASN A 38 12.40 -11.81 -0.01
CA ASN A 38 11.99 -10.56 -0.64
C ASN A 38 10.90 -10.83 -1.69
N HIS A 39 9.69 -10.37 -1.41
CA HIS A 39 8.49 -10.62 -2.21
C HIS A 39 8.03 -9.36 -2.94
N HIS A 40 8.94 -8.70 -3.67
CA HIS A 40 8.60 -7.50 -4.43
C HIS A 40 7.78 -7.84 -5.67
N LEU A 41 6.71 -7.10 -5.87
CA LEU A 41 5.99 -7.11 -7.12
C LEU A 41 6.84 -6.40 -8.20
N PRO A 42 7.19 -7.07 -9.32
CA PRO A 42 8.04 -6.48 -10.34
C PRO A 42 7.36 -5.31 -11.06
N LEU A 43 8.17 -4.43 -11.66
CA LEU A 43 7.71 -3.22 -12.33
C LEU A 43 6.59 -3.48 -13.35
N ASP A 44 6.75 -4.50 -14.19
CA ASP A 44 5.74 -4.85 -15.20
C ASP A 44 4.41 -5.27 -14.59
N ALA A 45 4.45 -5.95 -13.45
CA ALA A 45 3.23 -6.32 -12.73
C ALA A 45 2.50 -5.11 -12.14
N LEU A 46 3.21 -4.04 -11.78
CA LEU A 46 2.62 -2.80 -11.28
C LEU A 46 1.78 -2.06 -12.34
N ARG A 47 1.96 -2.38 -13.62
CA ARG A 47 1.19 -1.80 -14.72
C ARG A 47 -0.11 -2.52 -15.03
N ARG A 48 -0.36 -3.67 -14.40
CA ARG A 48 -1.56 -4.47 -14.67
C ARG A 48 -2.83 -3.75 -14.23
N PRO A 49 -3.97 -3.99 -14.91
CA PRO A 49 -5.23 -3.30 -14.60
C PRO A 49 -5.74 -3.50 -13.16
N GLU A 50 -5.43 -4.66 -12.55
CA GLU A 50 -5.80 -4.96 -11.18
C GLU A 50 -4.96 -4.23 -10.12
N VAL A 51 -3.91 -3.52 -10.52
CA VAL A 51 -3.03 -2.78 -9.62
C VAL A 51 -3.41 -1.30 -9.61
N ARG A 52 -3.55 -0.76 -8.40
CA ARG A 52 -3.64 0.69 -8.15
C ARG A 52 -2.31 1.14 -7.54
N PHE A 53 -1.48 1.78 -8.34
CA PHE A 53 -0.17 2.27 -7.93
C PHE A 53 -0.24 3.77 -7.62
N LEU A 54 0.11 4.14 -6.39
CA LEU A 54 0.05 5.51 -5.91
C LEU A 54 1.44 6.08 -5.67
N VAL A 55 1.59 7.36 -5.98
CA VAL A 55 2.80 8.15 -5.71
C VAL A 55 2.42 9.37 -4.89
N ALA A 56 3.19 9.64 -3.85
CA ALA A 56 3.08 10.87 -3.07
C ALA A 56 4.16 11.85 -3.52
N ARG A 57 3.73 13.07 -3.85
CA ARG A 57 4.62 14.16 -4.26
C ARG A 57 4.46 15.37 -3.35
N ASP A 58 5.55 16.08 -3.11
CA ASP A 58 5.51 17.35 -2.40
C ASP A 58 5.00 18.50 -3.31
N ALA A 59 4.97 19.70 -2.77
CA ALA A 59 4.48 20.89 -3.48
C ALA A 59 5.33 21.25 -4.72
N GLU A 60 6.61 20.85 -4.74
CA GLU A 60 7.52 21.04 -5.86
C GLU A 60 7.47 19.90 -6.88
N GLY A 61 6.62 18.91 -6.66
CA GLY A 61 6.45 17.76 -7.54
C GLY A 61 7.46 16.63 -7.33
N LYS A 62 8.28 16.70 -6.28
CA LYS A 62 9.24 15.63 -5.96
C LYS A 62 8.50 14.41 -5.43
N ALA A 63 8.80 13.25 -6.01
CA ALA A 63 8.28 11.98 -5.53
C ALA A 63 8.94 11.59 -4.19
N LEU A 64 8.14 11.37 -3.16
CA LEU A 64 8.59 11.07 -1.81
C LEU A 64 8.27 9.66 -1.36
N ALA A 65 7.24 9.05 -1.91
CA ALA A 65 6.76 7.77 -1.43
C ALA A 65 5.91 7.05 -2.49
N THR A 66 5.81 5.75 -2.36
CA THR A 66 4.98 4.88 -3.19
C THR A 66 4.14 3.95 -2.33
N GLY A 67 3.12 3.38 -2.93
CA GLY A 67 2.37 2.25 -2.43
C GLY A 67 1.49 1.69 -3.53
N ALA A 68 1.15 0.42 -3.44
CA ALA A 68 0.28 -0.23 -4.38
C ALA A 68 -0.73 -1.12 -3.66
N VAL A 69 -1.86 -1.32 -4.28
CA VAL A 69 -2.84 -2.33 -3.91
C VAL A 69 -3.18 -3.16 -5.13
N VAL A 70 -3.08 -4.48 -4.98
CA VAL A 70 -3.40 -5.47 -6.01
C VAL A 70 -4.79 -6.04 -5.71
N LEU A 71 -5.73 -5.84 -6.63
CA LEU A 71 -7.11 -6.26 -6.47
C LEU A 71 -7.28 -7.73 -6.86
N HIS A 72 -7.87 -8.52 -5.96
CA HIS A 72 -8.17 -9.95 -6.14
C HIS A 72 -9.67 -10.25 -5.95
N GLY A 73 -10.55 -9.38 -6.42
CA GLY A 73 -11.98 -9.50 -6.19
C GLY A 73 -12.38 -8.96 -4.81
N GLY A 74 -12.83 -9.83 -3.90
CA GLY A 74 -13.27 -9.42 -2.56
C GLY A 74 -12.16 -9.03 -1.60
N TRP A 75 -10.90 -9.31 -1.94
CA TRP A 75 -9.74 -8.93 -1.15
C TRP A 75 -8.67 -8.25 -2.00
N ALA A 76 -7.74 -7.56 -1.37
CA ALA A 76 -6.63 -6.93 -2.06
C ALA A 76 -5.36 -6.99 -1.21
N GLU A 77 -4.22 -6.96 -1.86
CA GLU A 77 -2.91 -7.01 -1.22
C GLU A 77 -2.19 -5.68 -1.34
N ILE A 78 -1.70 -5.15 -0.23
CA ILE A 78 -0.82 -3.97 -0.19
C ILE A 78 0.59 -4.40 -0.54
N LYS A 79 1.19 -3.69 -1.49
CA LYS A 79 2.53 -3.92 -2.01
C LYS A 79 3.30 -2.60 -2.15
N ARG A 80 4.61 -2.69 -2.22
CA ARG A 80 5.50 -1.57 -2.59
C ARG A 80 5.33 -0.32 -1.72
N MET A 81 5.01 -0.49 -0.45
CA MET A 81 5.02 0.62 0.51
C MET A 81 6.47 1.07 0.75
N TRP A 82 6.75 2.31 0.40
CA TRP A 82 8.06 2.93 0.60
C TRP A 82 7.91 4.42 0.85
N VAL A 83 8.65 4.92 1.81
CA VAL A 83 8.81 6.36 2.07
C VAL A 83 10.29 6.66 2.10
N GLU A 84 10.74 7.68 1.35
CA GLU A 84 12.12 8.14 1.36
C GLU A 84 12.59 8.43 2.79
N GLU A 85 13.78 7.94 3.15
CA GLU A 85 14.29 8.00 4.52
C GLU A 85 14.35 9.44 5.05
N ALA A 86 14.76 10.39 4.21
CA ALA A 86 14.85 11.80 4.57
C ALA A 86 13.50 12.46 4.92
N THR A 87 12.39 11.86 4.52
CA THR A 87 11.03 12.39 4.72
C THR A 87 10.22 11.63 5.77
N ARG A 88 10.80 10.64 6.41
CA ARG A 88 10.14 9.85 7.45
C ARG A 88 9.80 10.70 8.68
N GLY A 89 8.81 10.24 9.44
CA GLY A 89 8.33 10.97 10.63
C GLY A 89 7.34 12.09 10.32
N ARG A 90 6.92 12.24 9.08
CA ARG A 90 5.94 13.26 8.63
C ARG A 90 4.53 12.71 8.39
N GLY A 91 4.29 11.44 8.66
CA GLY A 91 2.99 10.79 8.46
C GLY A 91 2.68 10.45 7.01
N ILE A 92 3.66 10.43 6.11
CA ILE A 92 3.45 10.17 4.68
C ILE A 92 2.99 8.72 4.45
N ALA A 93 3.60 7.74 5.11
CA ALA A 93 3.22 6.34 4.99
C ALA A 93 1.75 6.12 5.38
N ARG A 94 1.28 6.76 6.44
CA ARG A 94 -0.12 6.69 6.86
C ARG A 94 -1.06 7.31 5.83
N GLN A 95 -0.68 8.42 5.23
CA GLN A 95 -1.48 9.06 4.19
C GLN A 95 -1.58 8.19 2.93
N ILE A 96 -0.48 7.56 2.50
CA ILE A 96 -0.51 6.59 1.39
C ILE A 96 -1.39 5.39 1.74
N LEU A 97 -1.23 4.84 2.93
CA LEU A 97 -2.04 3.70 3.36
C LEU A 97 -3.54 4.04 3.37
N ASN A 98 -3.91 5.21 3.87
CA ASN A 98 -5.29 5.67 3.82
C ASN A 98 -5.81 5.82 2.38
N ALA A 99 -4.98 6.33 1.47
CA ALA A 99 -5.34 6.45 0.06
C ALA A 99 -5.50 5.07 -0.61
N LEU A 100 -4.64 4.11 -0.30
CA LEU A 100 -4.78 2.73 -0.79
C LEU A 100 -6.05 2.06 -0.27
N MET A 101 -6.39 2.27 1.00
CA MET A 101 -7.64 1.78 1.57
C MET A 101 -8.87 2.38 0.88
N ALA A 102 -8.82 3.65 0.52
CA ALA A 102 -9.89 4.31 -0.23
C ALA A 102 -10.02 3.74 -1.65
N GLU A 103 -8.90 3.50 -2.34
CA GLU A 103 -8.90 2.85 -3.67
C GLU A 103 -9.49 1.44 -3.60
N ALA A 104 -9.07 0.64 -2.65
CA ALA A 104 -9.58 -0.71 -2.46
C ALA A 104 -11.07 -0.73 -2.10
N GLY A 105 -11.49 0.15 -1.19
CA GLY A 105 -12.90 0.29 -0.81
C GLY A 105 -13.78 0.74 -1.97
N GLY A 106 -13.29 1.66 -2.81
CA GLY A 106 -13.97 2.09 -4.03
C GLY A 106 -14.13 0.99 -5.08
N ALA A 107 -13.24 0.00 -5.08
CA ALA A 107 -13.29 -1.18 -5.94
C ALA A 107 -14.11 -2.35 -5.34
N GLY A 108 -14.75 -2.16 -4.19
CA GLY A 108 -15.58 -3.18 -3.54
C GLY A 108 -14.82 -4.21 -2.72
N VAL A 109 -13.57 -3.96 -2.39
CA VAL A 109 -12.76 -4.86 -1.54
C VAL A 109 -13.26 -4.84 -0.10
N GLU A 110 -13.36 -6.01 0.50
CA GLU A 110 -13.83 -6.19 1.88
C GLU A 110 -12.71 -6.56 2.86
N MET A 111 -11.56 -7.05 2.34
CA MET A 111 -10.43 -7.45 3.14
C MET A 111 -9.11 -6.99 2.52
N LEU A 112 -8.30 -6.29 3.30
CA LEU A 112 -6.91 -5.99 2.91
C LEU A 112 -5.95 -6.95 3.59
N ARG A 113 -4.93 -7.38 2.86
CA ARG A 113 -3.85 -8.24 3.33
C ARG A 113 -2.51 -7.67 2.94
N LEU A 114 -1.50 -8.02 3.69
CA LEU A 114 -0.11 -7.65 3.40
C LEU A 114 0.86 -8.67 3.98
N GLU A 115 2.05 -8.68 3.42
CA GLU A 115 3.23 -9.31 3.97
C GLU A 115 4.28 -8.23 4.21
N THR A 116 4.96 -8.27 5.34
CA THR A 116 6.09 -7.42 5.65
C THR A 116 7.15 -8.21 6.43
N GLY A 117 8.35 -7.67 6.52
CA GLY A 117 9.44 -8.35 7.23
C GLY A 117 9.41 -8.09 8.73
N VAL A 118 9.86 -9.06 9.52
CA VAL A 118 9.92 -8.97 10.98
C VAL A 118 10.81 -7.84 11.49
N ALA A 119 11.81 -7.42 10.71
CA ALA A 119 12.74 -6.34 11.04
C ALA A 119 12.19 -4.95 10.65
N ASN A 120 11.08 -4.87 9.94
CA ASN A 120 10.43 -3.62 9.55
C ASN A 120 9.58 -3.07 10.69
N HIS A 121 10.22 -2.65 11.79
CA HIS A 121 9.52 -2.21 13.01
C HIS A 121 8.60 -1.01 12.77
N GLY A 122 9.04 -0.05 11.95
CA GLY A 122 8.21 1.10 11.59
C GLY A 122 6.96 0.73 10.80
N ALA A 123 7.08 -0.18 9.84
CA ALA A 123 5.97 -0.69 9.06
C ALA A 123 4.99 -1.49 9.93
N LEU A 124 5.49 -2.39 10.77
CA LEU A 124 4.67 -3.17 11.71
C LEU A 124 3.87 -2.24 12.64
N ALA A 125 4.51 -1.23 13.21
CA ALA A 125 3.84 -0.27 14.08
C ALA A 125 2.73 0.51 13.33
N LEU A 126 3.00 0.93 12.09
CA LEU A 126 2.01 1.60 11.25
C LEU A 126 0.78 0.71 10.99
N TYR A 127 1.02 -0.53 10.57
CA TYR A 127 -0.08 -1.45 10.25
C TYR A 127 -0.90 -1.82 11.49
N GLU A 128 -0.26 -2.09 12.62
CA GLU A 128 -0.95 -2.37 13.88
C GLU A 128 -1.81 -1.18 14.32
N LYS A 129 -1.27 0.04 14.26
CA LYS A 129 -2.02 1.28 14.61
C LYS A 129 -3.18 1.56 13.66
N THR A 130 -3.13 1.06 12.45
CA THR A 130 -4.20 1.23 11.46
C THR A 130 -5.19 0.07 11.43
N GLY A 131 -5.11 -0.83 12.39
CA GLY A 131 -6.10 -1.90 12.61
C GLY A 131 -5.78 -3.22 11.92
N PHE A 132 -4.59 -3.37 11.34
CA PHE A 132 -4.16 -4.67 10.83
C PHE A 132 -3.81 -5.62 11.97
N LYS A 133 -4.20 -6.87 11.82
CA LYS A 133 -3.89 -7.96 12.75
C LYS A 133 -3.07 -9.02 12.07
N ARG A 134 -2.16 -9.64 12.82
CA ARG A 134 -1.36 -10.77 12.35
C ARG A 134 -2.25 -11.95 12.00
N ARG A 135 -1.85 -12.68 10.97
CA ARG A 135 -2.51 -13.86 10.49
C ARG A 135 -1.52 -14.86 9.92
N GLU A 136 -2.00 -16.03 9.53
CA GLU A 136 -1.26 -17.03 8.80
C GLU A 136 -0.96 -16.56 7.35
N PRO A 137 0.02 -17.18 6.64
CA PRO A 137 0.25 -16.92 5.24
C PRO A 137 -1.03 -17.03 4.40
N PHE A 138 -1.13 -16.22 3.37
CA PHE A 138 -2.26 -16.20 2.43
C PHE A 138 -1.78 -16.39 0.99
N ALA A 139 -2.70 -16.69 0.07
CA ALA A 139 -2.41 -16.96 -1.34
C ALA A 139 -1.28 -18.00 -1.50
N ASP A 140 -0.30 -17.72 -2.34
CA ASP A 140 0.83 -18.63 -2.60
C ASP A 140 2.02 -18.46 -1.65
N TYR A 141 1.88 -17.60 -0.63
CA TYR A 141 2.93 -17.41 0.36
C TYR A 141 3.13 -18.66 1.21
N ARG A 142 4.40 -19.00 1.42
CA ARG A 142 4.80 -20.06 2.35
C ARG A 142 5.15 -19.47 3.70
N PRO A 143 5.04 -20.23 4.79
CA PRO A 143 5.56 -19.82 6.09
C PRO A 143 7.04 -19.45 5.97
N ASP A 144 7.39 -18.28 6.49
CA ASP A 144 8.77 -17.79 6.53
C ASP A 144 8.96 -17.08 7.89
N PRO A 145 9.94 -17.47 8.71
CA PRO A 145 10.17 -16.83 10.00
C PRO A 145 10.56 -15.36 9.90
N LEU A 146 10.99 -14.90 8.71
CA LEU A 146 11.31 -13.50 8.45
C LEU A 146 10.12 -12.68 7.96
N SER A 147 8.98 -13.32 7.69
CA SER A 147 7.76 -12.67 7.21
C SER A 147 6.69 -12.56 8.29
N VAL A 148 5.97 -11.45 8.28
CA VAL A 148 4.75 -11.24 9.04
C VAL A 148 3.60 -11.00 8.07
N PHE A 149 2.54 -11.78 8.20
CA PHE A 149 1.33 -11.66 7.42
C PHE A 149 0.26 -10.95 8.25
N MET A 150 -0.41 -9.99 7.66
CA MET A 150 -1.41 -9.20 8.35
C MET A 150 -2.65 -9.01 7.48
N GLU A 151 -3.79 -8.76 8.13
CA GLU A 151 -5.02 -8.42 7.45
C GLU A 151 -5.86 -7.42 8.23
N ARG A 152 -6.69 -6.70 7.51
CA ARG A 152 -7.67 -5.78 8.04
C ARG A 152 -8.94 -5.82 7.19
N PRO A 153 -10.13 -6.00 7.80
CA PRO A 153 -11.38 -5.81 7.08
C PRO A 153 -11.58 -4.34 6.70
N LEU A 154 -12.16 -4.11 5.53
CA LEU A 154 -12.66 -2.80 5.12
C LEU A 154 -14.17 -2.75 5.35
N GLN A 155 -14.64 -1.66 5.96
CA GLN A 155 -16.07 -1.44 6.11
C GLN A 155 -16.69 -1.16 4.73
N ARG A 156 -17.79 -1.87 4.40
CA ARG A 156 -18.62 -1.50 3.26
C ARG A 156 -19.15 -0.09 3.51
N ARG A 157 -18.98 0.81 2.54
CA ARG A 157 -19.79 2.02 2.51
C ARG A 157 -21.24 1.57 2.42
N PRO A 158 -22.16 2.06 3.27
CA PRO A 158 -23.58 1.81 3.05
C PRO A 158 -23.90 2.27 1.62
N SER A 159 -24.44 1.38 0.81
CA SER A 159 -25.02 1.74 -0.48
C SER A 159 -26.05 2.82 -0.19
N LEU A 160 -25.86 4.01 -0.77
CA LEU A 160 -26.93 4.98 -0.87
C LEU A 160 -28.01 4.31 -1.71
N GLU A 161 -29.00 3.72 -1.04
CA GLU A 161 -30.25 3.36 -1.68
C GLU A 161 -30.78 4.64 -2.31
N ARG A 162 -30.67 4.71 -3.63
CA ARG A 162 -31.39 5.70 -4.40
C ARG A 162 -32.86 5.40 -4.15
N GLY A 163 -33.44 6.20 -3.24
CA GLY A 163 -34.87 6.18 -3.00
C GLY A 163 -35.60 6.28 -4.34
N ARG A 164 -36.19 5.16 -4.76
CA ARG A 164 -37.26 5.23 -5.79
C ARG A 164 -38.37 6.03 -5.17
N ARG A 165 -38.46 7.31 -5.58
CA ARG A 165 -39.71 8.03 -5.42
C ARG A 165 -40.73 7.32 -6.31
N LEU A 166 -41.59 6.59 -5.69
CA LEU A 166 -42.86 6.20 -6.31
C LEU A 166 -43.65 7.47 -6.47
N CYS A 167 -43.77 7.95 -7.70
CA CYS A 167 -44.85 8.87 -8.08
C CYS A 167 -46.17 8.08 -8.05
N GLN A 168 -47.06 8.49 -7.14
CA GLN A 168 -48.49 8.28 -7.30
C GLN A 168 -49.06 9.51 -7.97
#